data_8902ee882b6e399b68fcab1fc487c826
#
_entry.id   8902ee882b6e399b68fcab1fc487c826
#
_cell.length_a   1.000
_cell.length_b   1.000
_cell.length_c   1.000
_cell.angle_alpha   90.00
_cell.angle_beta   90.00
_cell.angle_gamma   90.00
#
_symmetry.space_group_name_H-M   'P 1'
#
loop_
_entity.id
_entity.type
_entity.pdbx_description
1 polymer ?
#
loop_
_entity_poly.entity_id
_entity_poly.type
_entity_poly.pdbx_seq_one_letter_code
_entity_poly.pdbx_strand_id
1 'polypeptide(L)'
;GEMCPLSRFLFRERFEKAGGDWTKVTSDIVVRRILLSEHDRIGIGTFQPKDEKNQDSTELTGDINYRKIAEYGSDSDPRAFNFDGEFNIANRGVVEFVEVLKLDVAFLYDLLGATQEHKIKPKKFAQTDIDEVIIGHTNEAEYKKLINNEFMEALRDRTIKIDIPYITK
;
A
#
# COMPACT_ATOMS: atom_id res chain seq x y z
N GLY A 1 8.39 -9.96 8.56
CA GLY A 1 8.46 -8.76 7.75
C GLY A 1 8.64 -7.51 8.59
N GLU A 2 8.97 -6.42 7.95
CA GLU A 2 9.15 -5.12 8.61
C GLU A 2 7.80 -4.50 8.97
N MET A 3 7.62 -4.19 10.24
CA MET A 3 6.42 -3.49 10.72
C MET A 3 6.38 -2.04 10.22
N CYS A 4 5.18 -1.48 10.08
CA CYS A 4 5.04 -0.05 9.79
C CYS A 4 5.71 0.81 10.89
N PRO A 5 6.18 2.02 10.59
CA PRO A 5 6.91 2.86 11.54
C PRO A 5 6.15 3.11 12.84
N LEU A 6 4.83 3.30 12.80
CA LEU A 6 4.00 3.47 13.99
C LEU A 6 4.00 2.22 14.88
N SER A 7 3.78 1.04 14.32
CA SER A 7 3.80 -0.22 15.08
C SER A 7 5.17 -0.45 15.71
N ARG A 8 6.25 -0.21 14.97
CA ARG A 8 7.62 -0.33 15.47
C ARG A 8 7.89 0.60 16.64
N PHE A 9 7.42 1.85 16.55
CA PHE A 9 7.50 2.82 17.64
C PHE A 9 6.77 2.35 18.90
N LEU A 10 5.51 1.91 18.75
CA LEU A 10 4.68 1.45 19.87
C LEU A 10 5.26 0.20 20.55
N PHE A 11 5.78 -0.75 19.79
CA PHE A 11 6.44 -1.93 20.34
C PHE A 11 7.72 -1.60 21.10
N ARG A 12 8.52 -0.65 20.60
CA ARG A 12 9.71 -0.18 21.31
C ARG A 12 9.35 0.47 22.64
N GLU A 13 8.35 1.37 22.64
CA GLU A 13 7.88 2.01 23.87
C GLU A 13 7.37 0.98 24.90
N ARG A 14 6.64 -0.03 24.46
CA ARG A 14 6.18 -1.11 25.34
C ARG A 14 7.34 -1.94 25.88
N PHE A 15 8.32 -2.25 25.06
CA PHE A 15 9.53 -2.98 25.47
C PHE A 15 10.31 -2.25 26.57
N GLU A 16 10.48 -0.94 26.40
CA GLU A 16 11.12 -0.09 27.42
C GLU A 16 10.32 -0.09 28.74
N LYS A 17 8.99 0.09 28.67
CA LYS A 17 8.09 0.02 29.83
C LYS A 17 8.09 -1.35 30.52
N ALA A 18 8.31 -2.42 29.77
CA ALA A 18 8.41 -3.79 30.28
C ALA A 18 9.80 -4.13 30.89
N GLY A 19 10.71 -3.13 30.95
CA GLY A 19 12.07 -3.34 31.46
C GLY A 19 12.95 -4.19 30.51
N GLY A 20 12.70 -4.17 29.22
CA GLY A 20 13.45 -4.94 28.23
C GLY A 20 13.00 -6.41 28.08
N ASP A 21 11.85 -6.76 28.63
CA ASP A 21 11.32 -8.14 28.60
C ASP A 21 10.31 -8.33 27.46
N TRP A 22 10.74 -8.98 26.39
CA TRP A 22 9.88 -9.30 25.24
C TRP A 22 8.74 -10.27 25.59
N THR A 23 8.90 -11.13 26.59
CA THR A 23 7.85 -12.07 26.99
C THR A 23 6.61 -11.33 27.46
N LYS A 24 6.81 -10.24 28.21
CA LYS A 24 5.71 -9.36 28.66
C LYS A 24 5.07 -8.61 27.50
N VAL A 25 5.88 -8.13 26.54
CA VAL A 25 5.36 -7.43 25.35
C VAL A 25 4.52 -8.37 24.49
N THR A 26 5.00 -9.59 24.25
CA THR A 26 4.28 -10.56 23.41
C THR A 26 3.01 -11.09 24.04
N SER A 27 2.93 -11.15 25.39
CA SER A 27 1.69 -11.55 26.08
C SER A 27 0.52 -10.59 25.87
N ASP A 28 0.82 -9.32 25.53
CA ASP A 28 -0.19 -8.29 25.26
C ASP A 28 -0.65 -8.26 23.80
N ILE A 29 -0.05 -9.09 22.93
CA ILE A 29 -0.41 -9.13 21.51
C ILE A 29 -1.72 -9.88 21.32
N VAL A 30 -2.70 -9.18 20.82
CA VAL A 30 -4.00 -9.76 20.46
C VAL A 30 -3.97 -10.21 19.00
N VAL A 31 -4.31 -11.45 18.74
CA VAL A 31 -4.50 -12.00 17.39
C VAL A 31 -5.94 -11.81 16.95
N ARG A 32 -6.15 -11.17 15.82
CA ARG A 32 -7.46 -10.99 15.21
C ARG A 32 -7.55 -11.75 13.89
N ARG A 33 -8.63 -12.50 13.69
CA ARG A 33 -8.97 -13.05 12.39
C ARG A 33 -9.38 -11.92 11.44
N ILE A 34 -8.71 -11.82 10.30
CA ILE A 34 -9.07 -10.85 9.26
C ILE A 34 -10.16 -11.49 8.40
N LEU A 35 -11.27 -10.77 8.25
CA LEU A 35 -12.30 -11.03 7.24
C LEU A 35 -12.17 -9.95 6.19
N LEU A 36 -11.90 -10.35 4.96
CA LEU A 36 -11.76 -9.39 3.86
C LEU A 36 -13.11 -8.73 3.57
N SER A 37 -13.14 -7.42 3.53
CA SER A 37 -14.34 -6.63 3.27
C SER A 37 -13.95 -5.33 2.57
N GLU A 38 -14.44 -5.14 1.36
CA GLU A 38 -14.28 -3.87 0.64
C GLU A 38 -15.06 -2.75 1.35
N HIS A 39 -16.29 -3.05 1.74
CA HIS A 39 -17.17 -2.08 2.41
C HIS A 39 -16.56 -1.52 3.70
N ASP A 40 -15.91 -2.37 4.49
CA ASP A 40 -15.25 -1.98 5.74
C ASP A 40 -13.79 -1.58 5.55
N ARG A 41 -13.27 -1.61 4.32
CA ARG A 41 -11.87 -1.36 3.97
C ARG A 41 -10.91 -2.24 4.79
N ILE A 42 -11.16 -3.53 4.83
CA ILE A 42 -10.34 -4.52 5.55
C ILE A 42 -9.75 -5.52 4.56
N GLY A 43 -8.46 -5.44 4.30
CA GLY A 43 -7.73 -6.34 3.42
C GLY A 43 -8.10 -6.21 1.93
N ILE A 44 -8.93 -5.24 1.56
CA ILE A 44 -9.25 -4.88 0.18
C ILE A 44 -9.07 -3.38 0.05
N GLY A 45 -8.12 -2.97 -0.78
CA GLY A 45 -7.87 -1.59 -1.16
C GLY A 45 -8.25 -1.38 -2.62
N THR A 46 -8.82 -0.24 -2.95
CA THR A 46 -9.17 0.12 -4.32
C THR A 46 -8.64 1.50 -4.64
N PHE A 47 -7.83 1.57 -5.69
CA PHE A 47 -7.30 2.83 -6.18
C PHE A 47 -7.84 3.13 -7.58
N GLN A 48 -8.49 4.27 -7.71
CA GLN A 48 -9.01 4.77 -8.97
C GLN A 48 -8.49 6.18 -9.22
N PRO A 49 -7.69 6.41 -10.27
CA PRO A 49 -7.24 7.74 -10.62
C PRO A 49 -8.42 8.63 -10.99
N LYS A 50 -8.54 9.78 -10.33
CA LYS A 50 -9.60 10.77 -10.61
C LYS A 50 -9.23 11.68 -11.78
N ASP A 51 -7.94 11.91 -11.97
CA ASP A 51 -7.38 12.75 -13.05
C ASP A 51 -6.00 12.19 -13.42
N GLU A 52 -5.70 12.14 -14.72
CA GLU A 52 -4.40 11.67 -15.23
C GLU A 52 -3.23 12.58 -14.80
N LYS A 53 -3.49 13.84 -14.44
CA LYS A 53 -2.46 14.83 -14.12
C LYS A 53 -2.28 15.16 -12.65
N ASN A 54 -3.23 14.78 -11.79
CA ASN A 54 -3.25 15.10 -10.36
C ASN A 54 -3.43 13.85 -9.51
N GLN A 55 -2.52 12.89 -9.70
CA GLN A 55 -2.53 11.68 -8.89
C GLN A 55 -1.70 11.91 -7.62
N ASP A 56 -2.26 11.57 -6.48
CA ASP A 56 -1.59 11.72 -5.19
C ASP A 56 -1.16 10.36 -4.64
N SER A 57 0.13 10.15 -4.52
CA SER A 57 0.70 8.92 -3.95
C SER A 57 0.35 8.70 -2.48
N THR A 58 -0.13 9.73 -1.78
CA THR A 58 -0.54 9.62 -0.38
C THR A 58 -1.78 8.74 -0.22
N GLU A 59 -2.64 8.63 -1.23
CA GLU A 59 -3.76 7.68 -1.24
C GLU A 59 -3.27 6.23 -1.15
N LEU A 60 -2.09 5.93 -1.69
CA LEU A 60 -1.52 4.58 -1.64
C LEU A 60 -0.75 4.27 -0.36
N THR A 61 0.02 5.24 0.13
CA THR A 61 1.00 5.01 1.22
C THR A 61 0.58 5.60 2.55
N GLY A 62 -0.46 6.46 2.58
CA GLY A 62 -0.87 7.22 3.74
C GLY A 62 -0.29 8.64 3.77
N ASP A 63 -0.76 9.47 4.68
CA ASP A 63 -0.44 10.89 4.73
C ASP A 63 -0.24 11.43 6.14
N ILE A 64 0.33 12.61 6.20
CA ILE A 64 0.60 13.35 7.43
C ILE A 64 -0.72 13.83 8.04
N ASN A 65 -0.90 13.58 9.34
CA ASN A 65 -2.00 14.12 10.11
C ASN A 65 -1.60 15.43 10.79
N TYR A 66 -1.97 16.54 10.19
CA TYR A 66 -1.61 17.88 10.69
C TYR A 66 -2.14 18.18 12.11
N ARG A 67 -3.25 17.57 12.51
CA ARG A 67 -3.75 17.72 13.90
C ARG A 67 -2.84 17.06 14.90
N LYS A 68 -2.33 15.88 14.55
CA LYS A 68 -1.39 15.13 15.39
C LYS A 68 0.00 15.76 15.43
N ILE A 69 0.41 16.54 14.42
CA ILE A 69 1.65 17.31 14.49
C ILE A 69 1.58 18.34 15.64
N ALA A 70 0.44 18.99 15.83
CA ALA A 70 0.27 19.93 16.94
C ALA A 70 0.38 19.24 18.30
N GLU A 71 0.02 17.97 18.41
CA GLU A 71 0.12 17.15 19.63
C GLU A 71 1.55 16.60 19.85
N TYR A 72 2.19 16.07 18.80
CA TYR A 72 3.48 15.36 18.90
C TYR A 72 4.69 16.21 18.47
N GLY A 73 4.47 17.40 17.95
CA GLY A 73 5.50 18.40 17.69
C GLY A 73 6.34 18.22 16.42
N SER A 74 6.17 17.10 15.68
CA SER A 74 6.95 16.83 14.47
C SER A 74 6.17 16.04 13.42
N ASP A 75 6.37 16.39 12.15
CA ASP A 75 5.86 15.67 11.01
C ASP A 75 6.63 14.35 10.71
N SER A 76 7.77 14.18 11.36
CA SER A 76 8.59 12.96 11.30
C SER A 76 8.29 11.99 12.46
N ASP A 77 7.36 12.35 13.35
CA ASP A 77 6.88 11.45 14.39
C ASP A 77 5.91 10.41 13.78
N PRO A 78 6.17 9.10 13.95
CA PRO A 78 5.29 8.06 13.40
C PRO A 78 3.84 8.16 13.87
N ARG A 79 3.58 8.77 15.02
CA ARG A 79 2.23 8.99 15.56
C ARG A 79 1.47 10.09 14.82
N ALA A 80 2.21 11.02 14.19
CA ALA A 80 1.64 12.11 13.39
C ALA A 80 1.39 11.72 11.94
N PHE A 81 1.59 10.47 11.56
CA PHE A 81 1.33 9.97 10.22
C PHE A 81 0.22 8.91 10.24
N ASN A 82 -0.69 8.96 9.28
CA ASN A 82 -1.72 7.95 9.08
C ASN A 82 -1.19 6.90 8.09
N PHE A 83 -0.94 5.67 8.57
CA PHE A 83 -0.59 4.52 7.74
C PHE A 83 -1.86 3.80 7.27
N ASP A 84 -2.72 4.52 6.56
CA ASP A 84 -4.05 4.10 6.12
C ASP A 84 -4.25 4.20 4.59
N GLY A 85 -3.15 4.28 3.84
CA GLY A 85 -3.18 4.20 2.39
C GLY A 85 -3.63 2.82 1.88
N GLU A 86 -4.03 2.74 0.60
CA GLU A 86 -4.63 1.53 0.04
C GLU A 86 -3.71 0.31 0.15
N PHE A 87 -2.38 0.47 0.02
CA PHE A 87 -1.43 -0.62 0.28
C PHE A 87 -1.42 -1.10 1.73
N ASN A 88 -1.60 -0.19 2.70
CA ASN A 88 -1.66 -0.59 4.11
C ASN A 88 -2.97 -1.32 4.43
N ILE A 89 -4.07 -0.91 3.81
CA ILE A 89 -5.40 -1.52 3.96
C ILE A 89 -5.42 -2.90 3.32
N ALA A 90 -4.86 -3.02 2.12
CA ALA A 90 -4.80 -4.25 1.34
C ALA A 90 -3.79 -5.28 1.87
N ASN A 91 -2.96 -4.92 2.81
CA ASN A 91 -1.93 -5.82 3.34
C ASN A 91 -2.54 -7.12 3.88
N ARG A 92 -2.07 -8.27 3.42
CA ARG A 92 -2.63 -9.61 3.61
C ARG A 92 -3.92 -9.87 2.82
N GLY A 93 -4.20 -9.07 1.81
CA GLY A 93 -5.38 -9.18 0.98
C GLY A 93 -5.13 -8.80 -0.47
N VAL A 94 -5.97 -7.93 -1.02
CA VAL A 94 -5.97 -7.56 -2.44
C VAL A 94 -6.03 -6.05 -2.59
N VAL A 95 -5.18 -5.50 -3.45
CA VAL A 95 -5.33 -4.13 -3.94
C VAL A 95 -5.75 -4.14 -5.41
N GLU A 96 -6.78 -3.38 -5.71
CA GLU A 96 -7.35 -3.22 -7.04
C GLU A 96 -6.97 -1.84 -7.61
N PHE A 97 -6.38 -1.84 -8.79
CA PHE A 97 -6.11 -0.62 -9.55
C PHE A 97 -7.06 -0.53 -10.73
N VAL A 98 -8.00 0.40 -10.67
CA VAL A 98 -8.91 0.68 -11.76
C VAL A 98 -8.16 1.50 -12.82
N GLU A 99 -8.18 1.03 -14.06
CA GLU A 99 -7.46 1.66 -15.18
C GLU A 99 -5.96 1.87 -14.92
N VAL A 100 -5.29 0.83 -14.45
CA VAL A 100 -3.88 0.85 -14.02
C VAL A 100 -2.91 1.47 -15.02
N LEU A 101 -3.16 1.37 -16.32
CA LEU A 101 -2.29 1.91 -17.36
C LEU A 101 -2.52 3.41 -17.67
N LYS A 102 -3.47 4.05 -16.99
CA LYS A 102 -3.65 5.50 -16.97
C LYS A 102 -2.95 6.17 -15.78
N LEU A 103 -2.30 5.39 -14.94
CA LEU A 103 -1.49 5.92 -13.84
C LEU A 103 -0.28 6.68 -14.39
N ASP A 104 0.11 7.74 -13.69
CA ASP A 104 1.36 8.45 -13.95
C ASP A 104 2.55 7.48 -13.81
N VAL A 105 3.58 7.70 -14.58
CA VAL A 105 4.82 6.90 -14.56
C VAL A 105 5.40 6.78 -13.16
N ALA A 106 5.32 7.83 -12.34
CA ALA A 106 5.77 7.81 -10.95
C ALA A 106 5.06 6.72 -10.11
N PHE A 107 3.74 6.59 -10.26
CA PHE A 107 2.96 5.54 -9.59
C PHE A 107 3.31 4.13 -10.07
N LEU A 108 3.63 3.99 -11.35
CA LEU A 108 4.04 2.71 -11.91
C LEU A 108 5.38 2.24 -11.33
N TYR A 109 6.28 3.17 -10.99
CA TYR A 109 7.51 2.84 -10.25
C TYR A 109 7.23 2.39 -8.82
N ASP A 110 6.31 3.05 -8.11
CA ASP A 110 5.89 2.60 -6.78
C ASP A 110 5.25 1.21 -6.84
N LEU A 111 4.44 0.96 -7.87
CA LEU A 111 3.85 -0.35 -8.12
C LEU A 111 4.91 -1.43 -8.42
N LEU A 112 5.96 -1.09 -9.17
CA LEU A 112 7.09 -1.99 -9.39
C LEU A 112 7.80 -2.34 -8.09
N GLY A 113 8.04 -1.36 -7.21
CA GLY A 113 8.60 -1.59 -5.88
C GLY A 113 7.72 -2.53 -5.05
N ALA A 114 6.41 -2.29 -5.05
CA ALA A 114 5.44 -3.13 -4.36
C ALA A 114 5.42 -4.57 -4.88
N THR A 115 5.45 -4.78 -6.20
CA THR A 115 5.39 -6.11 -6.82
C THR A 115 6.70 -6.88 -6.76
N GLN A 116 7.84 -6.20 -6.82
CA GLN A 116 9.15 -6.82 -6.88
C GLN A 116 9.78 -7.02 -5.50
N GLU A 117 9.78 -5.96 -4.71
CA GLU A 117 10.47 -5.93 -3.42
C GLU A 117 9.53 -6.26 -2.26
N HIS A 118 8.22 -6.33 -2.50
CA HIS A 118 7.18 -6.44 -1.46
C HIS A 118 7.33 -5.35 -0.41
N LYS A 119 7.64 -4.14 -0.86
CA LYS A 119 7.88 -2.97 -0.01
C LYS A 119 7.26 -1.73 -0.59
N ILE A 120 6.79 -0.88 0.32
CA ILE A 120 6.39 0.48 0.01
C ILE A 120 7.22 1.44 0.84
N LYS A 121 7.45 2.64 0.31
CA LYS A 121 8.15 3.70 1.02
C LYS A 121 7.20 4.84 1.34
N PRO A 122 6.63 4.88 2.55
CA PRO A 122 5.86 6.04 2.99
C PRO A 122 6.74 7.29 2.99
N LYS A 123 6.15 8.43 2.68
CA LYS A 123 6.83 9.71 2.71
C LYS A 123 7.46 9.93 4.10
N LYS A 124 8.74 10.31 4.14
CA LYS A 124 9.53 10.58 5.37
C LYS A 124 9.87 9.37 6.25
N PHE A 125 9.41 8.17 5.95
CA PHE A 125 9.68 6.98 6.75
C PHE A 125 10.49 5.94 5.98
N ALA A 126 11.03 4.97 6.71
CA ALA A 126 11.69 3.81 6.13
C ALA A 126 10.69 2.93 5.35
N GLN A 127 11.21 2.13 4.44
CA GLN A 127 10.40 1.14 3.73
C GLN A 127 9.68 0.21 4.71
N THR A 128 8.46 -0.16 4.34
CA THR A 128 7.59 -1.08 5.09
C THR A 128 7.27 -2.26 4.20
N ASP A 129 7.34 -3.46 4.76
CA ASP A 129 6.96 -4.67 4.03
C ASP A 129 5.44 -4.72 3.83
N ILE A 130 5.05 -5.16 2.65
CA ILE A 130 3.66 -5.47 2.30
C ILE A 130 3.58 -6.90 1.74
N ASP A 131 2.41 -7.49 1.87
CA ASP A 131 2.12 -8.85 1.38
C ASP A 131 0.68 -8.83 0.85
N GLU A 132 0.54 -8.64 -0.45
CA GLU A 132 -0.76 -8.44 -1.09
C GLU A 132 -0.79 -8.94 -2.52
N VAL A 133 -1.96 -9.24 -3.01
CA VAL A 133 -2.23 -9.51 -4.42
C VAL A 133 -2.63 -8.21 -5.10
N ILE A 134 -1.96 -7.87 -6.20
CA ILE A 134 -2.22 -6.67 -6.97
C ILE A 134 -3.00 -7.05 -8.22
N ILE A 135 -4.18 -6.46 -8.42
CA ILE A 135 -5.03 -6.65 -9.58
C ILE A 135 -5.19 -5.30 -10.28
N GLY A 136 -4.92 -5.26 -11.58
CA GLY A 136 -5.09 -4.06 -12.39
C GLY A 136 -6.14 -4.27 -13.49
N HIS A 137 -7.06 -3.32 -13.61
CA HIS A 137 -7.99 -3.28 -14.73
C HIS A 137 -7.43 -2.40 -15.85
N THR A 138 -7.62 -2.82 -17.08
CA THR A 138 -7.29 -2.01 -18.25
C THR A 138 -8.12 -2.44 -19.45
N ASN A 139 -8.11 -1.63 -20.49
CA ASN A 139 -8.69 -1.98 -21.78
C ASN A 139 -7.62 -2.45 -22.77
N GLU A 140 -8.05 -3.11 -23.83
CA GLU A 140 -7.16 -3.67 -24.85
C GLU A 140 -6.29 -2.60 -25.55
N ALA A 141 -6.82 -1.38 -25.74
CA ALA A 141 -6.10 -0.30 -26.40
C ALA A 141 -4.92 0.20 -25.55
N GLU A 142 -5.13 0.37 -24.25
CA GLU A 142 -4.08 0.75 -23.30
C GLU A 142 -3.04 -0.38 -23.12
N TYR A 143 -3.51 -1.63 -23.08
CA TYR A 143 -2.60 -2.78 -23.00
C TYR A 143 -1.68 -2.90 -24.22
N LYS A 144 -2.18 -2.60 -25.43
CA LYS A 144 -1.34 -2.56 -26.64
C LYS A 144 -0.29 -1.45 -26.58
N LYS A 145 -0.60 -0.31 -25.98
CA LYS A 145 0.40 0.75 -25.74
C LYS A 145 1.48 0.28 -24.76
N LEU A 146 1.10 -0.44 -23.70
CA LEU A 146 2.05 -1.03 -22.75
C LEU A 146 3.05 -1.97 -23.45
N ILE A 147 2.55 -2.87 -24.32
CA ILE A 147 3.41 -3.84 -25.03
C ILE A 147 4.45 -3.13 -25.93
N ASN A 148 4.06 -2.02 -26.54
CA ASN A 148 4.91 -1.28 -27.45
C ASN A 148 5.82 -0.24 -26.78
N ASN A 149 5.76 -0.12 -25.45
CA ASN A 149 6.53 0.85 -24.70
C ASN A 149 7.71 0.17 -23.98
N GLU A 150 8.91 0.44 -24.45
CA GLU A 150 10.15 -0.12 -23.89
C GLU A 150 10.36 0.27 -22.42
N PHE A 151 9.95 1.47 -22.00
CA PHE A 151 10.05 1.92 -20.60
C PHE A 151 9.15 1.11 -19.64
N MET A 152 8.14 0.44 -20.17
CA MET A 152 7.16 -0.34 -19.41
C MET A 152 7.47 -1.84 -19.40
N GLU A 153 8.61 -2.26 -19.96
CA GLU A 153 9.02 -3.66 -20.04
C GLU A 153 9.06 -4.33 -18.66
N ALA A 154 9.61 -3.64 -17.68
CA ALA A 154 9.70 -4.16 -16.31
C ALA A 154 8.32 -4.45 -15.67
N LEU A 155 7.31 -3.64 -15.97
CA LEU A 155 5.94 -3.88 -15.51
C LEU A 155 5.28 -5.02 -16.29
N ARG A 156 5.46 -5.03 -17.61
CA ARG A 156 4.95 -6.08 -18.51
C ARG A 156 5.43 -7.46 -18.08
N ASP A 157 6.71 -7.60 -17.81
CA ASP A 157 7.35 -8.90 -17.47
C ASP A 157 6.86 -9.47 -16.12
N ARG A 158 6.25 -8.63 -15.28
CA ARG A 158 5.68 -8.99 -13.98
C ARG A 158 4.16 -9.10 -14.00
N THR A 159 3.54 -8.82 -15.15
CA THR A 159 2.08 -8.80 -15.28
C THR A 159 1.60 -10.07 -15.97
N ILE A 160 0.63 -10.73 -15.35
CA ILE A 160 -0.10 -11.84 -15.95
C ILE A 160 -1.40 -11.29 -16.52
N LYS A 161 -1.52 -11.29 -17.85
CA LYS A 161 -2.75 -10.88 -18.52
C LYS A 161 -3.83 -11.93 -18.40
N ILE A 162 -5.01 -11.51 -17.97
CA ILE A 162 -6.21 -12.34 -17.94
C ILE A 162 -7.26 -11.65 -18.81
N ASP A 163 -7.65 -12.31 -19.91
CA ASP A 163 -8.69 -11.80 -20.79
C ASP A 163 -10.08 -12.14 -20.24
N ILE A 164 -10.88 -11.10 -20.00
CA ILE A 164 -12.27 -11.24 -19.55
C ILE A 164 -13.18 -11.04 -20.77
N PRO A 165 -13.86 -12.07 -21.27
CA PRO A 165 -14.75 -11.94 -22.41
C PRO A 165 -16.01 -11.15 -22.04
N TYR A 166 -16.61 -10.52 -23.05
CA TYR A 166 -17.92 -9.89 -22.89
C TYR A 166 -18.96 -10.93 -22.51
N ILE A 167 -19.85 -10.56 -21.59
CA ILE A 167 -21.00 -11.38 -21.25
C ILE A 167 -21.93 -11.41 -22.46
N THR A 168 -21.97 -12.54 -23.15
CA THR A 168 -22.96 -12.78 -24.19
C THR A 168 -24.21 -13.35 -23.52
N LYS A 169 -25.36 -12.71 -23.77
CA LYS A 169 -26.65 -13.22 -23.30
C LYS A 169 -27.03 -14.50 -24.03
#